data_5e156262fc3063a6df429b82a9996d2c
#
_entry.id   5e156262fc3063a6df429b82a9996d2c
#
_cell.length_a   1.000
_cell.length_b   1.000
_cell.length_c   1.000
_cell.angle_alpha   90.00
_cell.angle_beta   90.00
_cell.angle_gamma   90.00
#
_symmetry.space_group_name_H-M   'P 1'
#
loop_
_entity.id
_entity.type
_entity.pdbx_description
1 polymer ?
#
loop_
_entity_poly.entity_id
_entity_poly.type
_entity_poly.pdbx_seq_one_letter_code
_entity_poly.pdbx_strand_id
1 'polypeptide(L)'
;MSAIRNVCVYCGSSAGADARFGDAAEELGRALATNGVGLVYGGGGEGLMGRLAKSTLDAGGYVTGIIPGFLIRKEHPLTGAQEMIVVEDMHERKQTMFDRADAFVALPGGVGTLEELVEQLTWAQLNRHRKPILIADIGGFWRPLLALIAHMRLEGFIRDGFEMRYMVAEKVEDVLPMLRATAERRSVAPEPEGAGSPRNM
;
A
#
# COMPACT_ATOMS: atom_id res chain seq x y z
N MET A 1 15.80 -12.13 9.58
CA MET A 1 14.98 -10.91 9.81
C MET A 1 14.48 -10.46 8.46
N SER A 2 13.18 -10.54 8.20
CA SER A 2 12.61 -10.00 6.95
C SER A 2 12.54 -8.47 7.09
N ALA A 3 13.58 -7.80 6.60
CA ALA A 3 13.61 -6.34 6.60
C ALA A 3 12.63 -5.83 5.54
N ILE A 4 11.80 -4.84 5.87
CA ILE A 4 10.99 -4.10 4.89
C ILE A 4 11.96 -3.25 4.06
N ARG A 5 12.13 -3.62 2.80
CA ARG A 5 12.97 -2.91 1.83
C ARG A 5 12.17 -2.03 0.89
N ASN A 6 10.96 -2.47 0.54
CA ASN A 6 10.07 -1.75 -0.36
C ASN A 6 8.67 -1.68 0.22
N VAL A 7 8.06 -0.51 0.19
CA VAL A 7 6.67 -0.27 0.58
C VAL A 7 5.86 0.13 -0.64
N CYS A 8 4.79 -0.61 -0.92
CA CYS A 8 3.80 -0.20 -1.90
C CYS A 8 2.82 0.78 -1.27
N VAL A 9 2.66 1.94 -1.88
CA VAL A 9 1.74 2.98 -1.38
C VAL A 9 0.63 3.22 -2.40
N TYR A 10 -0.59 2.95 -1.98
CA TYR A 10 -1.82 3.28 -2.69
C TYR A 10 -2.31 4.65 -2.24
N CYS A 11 -2.57 5.56 -3.16
CA CYS A 11 -3.03 6.91 -2.85
C CYS A 11 -3.74 7.56 -4.05
N GLY A 12 -4.39 8.68 -3.81
CA GLY A 12 -5.16 9.38 -4.84
C GLY A 12 -4.31 9.94 -5.98
N SER A 13 -4.80 9.83 -7.23
CA SER A 13 -4.31 10.59 -8.39
C SER A 13 -4.72 12.06 -8.35
N SER A 14 -5.57 12.45 -7.40
CA SER A 14 -5.94 13.85 -7.09
C SER A 14 -5.41 14.23 -5.71
N ALA A 15 -5.27 15.53 -5.46
CA ALA A 15 -4.76 16.03 -4.16
C ALA A 15 -5.76 15.89 -3.01
N GLY A 16 -7.05 15.74 -3.32
CA GLY A 16 -8.13 15.85 -2.33
C GLY A 16 -8.42 17.29 -1.95
N ALA A 17 -9.42 17.50 -1.08
CA ALA A 17 -9.84 18.82 -0.64
C ALA A 17 -9.08 19.34 0.60
N ASP A 18 -8.47 18.45 1.36
CA ASP A 18 -7.75 18.77 2.59
C ASP A 18 -6.24 18.76 2.34
N ALA A 19 -5.58 19.89 2.64
CA ALA A 19 -4.13 20.04 2.45
C ALA A 19 -3.32 18.98 3.24
N ARG A 20 -3.83 18.51 4.39
CA ARG A 20 -3.20 17.48 5.21
C ARG A 20 -2.89 16.19 4.44
N PHE A 21 -3.69 15.86 3.42
CA PHE A 21 -3.44 14.65 2.62
C PHE A 21 -2.17 14.77 1.79
N GLY A 22 -1.96 15.93 1.19
CA GLY A 22 -0.75 16.23 0.44
C GLY A 22 0.49 16.28 1.34
N ASP A 23 0.36 16.92 2.50
CA ASP A 23 1.46 17.01 3.46
C ASP A 23 1.86 15.64 3.98
N ALA A 24 0.88 14.77 4.27
CA ALA A 24 1.12 13.38 4.67
C ALA A 24 1.80 12.55 3.57
N ALA A 25 1.43 12.76 2.30
CA ALA A 25 2.09 12.09 1.18
C ALA A 25 3.56 12.48 1.06
N GLU A 26 3.87 13.79 1.19
CA GLU A 26 5.25 14.27 1.17
C GLU A 26 6.07 13.81 2.37
N GLU A 27 5.46 13.84 3.55
CA GLU A 27 6.11 13.36 4.78
C GLU A 27 6.44 11.88 4.70
N LEU A 28 5.50 11.05 4.21
CA LEU A 28 5.73 9.63 4.01
C LEU A 28 6.85 9.39 2.99
N GLY A 29 6.88 10.12 1.89
CA GLY A 29 7.94 10.01 0.88
C GLY A 29 9.32 10.30 1.48
N ARG A 30 9.46 11.38 2.24
CA ARG A 30 10.71 11.69 2.97
C ARG A 30 11.07 10.61 3.99
N ALA A 31 10.07 10.12 4.74
CA ALA A 31 10.30 9.08 5.74
C ALA A 31 10.79 7.77 5.11
N LEU A 32 10.24 7.35 3.98
CA LEU A 32 10.70 6.17 3.24
C LEU A 32 12.17 6.36 2.82
N ALA A 33 12.48 7.45 2.13
CA ALA A 33 13.83 7.74 1.63
C ALA A 33 14.89 7.79 2.75
N THR A 34 14.63 8.55 3.81
CA THR A 34 15.56 8.70 4.93
C THR A 34 15.79 7.42 5.73
N ASN A 35 14.87 6.46 5.63
CA ASN A 35 14.99 5.15 6.24
C ASN A 35 15.51 4.06 5.29
N GLY A 36 15.94 4.42 4.07
CA GLY A 36 16.47 3.48 3.08
C GLY A 36 15.42 2.49 2.56
N VAL A 37 14.14 2.87 2.59
CA VAL A 37 13.02 2.06 2.11
C VAL A 37 12.58 2.57 0.74
N GLY A 38 12.54 1.67 -0.25
CA GLY A 38 12.06 1.98 -1.60
C GLY A 38 10.55 2.19 -1.64
N LEU A 39 10.11 3.14 -2.48
CA LEU A 39 8.72 3.36 -2.80
C LEU A 39 8.32 2.56 -4.03
N VAL A 40 7.23 1.80 -3.93
CA VAL A 40 6.50 1.20 -5.06
C VAL A 40 5.14 1.90 -5.14
N TYR A 41 4.74 2.38 -6.33
CA TYR A 41 3.48 3.12 -6.45
C TYR A 41 2.92 3.05 -7.90
N GLY A 42 1.74 3.64 -8.09
CA GLY A 42 1.01 3.57 -9.35
C GLY A 42 1.58 4.37 -10.55
N GLY A 43 2.75 5.01 -10.42
CA GLY A 43 3.45 5.66 -11.52
C GLY A 43 2.97 7.07 -11.88
N GLY A 44 1.82 7.55 -11.38
CA GLY A 44 1.27 8.86 -11.69
C GLY A 44 2.13 10.03 -11.16
N GLY A 45 2.21 11.12 -11.93
CA GLY A 45 2.97 12.33 -11.57
C GLY A 45 2.14 13.43 -10.92
N GLU A 46 0.83 13.22 -10.74
CA GLU A 46 -0.09 14.21 -10.20
C GLU A 46 -0.69 13.77 -8.86
N GLY A 47 -1.41 14.69 -8.21
CA GLY A 47 -2.13 14.43 -6.97
C GLY A 47 -1.23 13.98 -5.83
N LEU A 48 -1.72 13.06 -4.99
CA LEU A 48 -0.94 12.51 -3.88
C LEU A 48 0.18 11.60 -4.39
N MET A 49 -0.03 10.87 -5.50
CA MET A 49 1.00 10.05 -6.13
C MET A 49 2.23 10.87 -6.53
N GLY A 50 2.02 11.99 -7.22
CA GLY A 50 3.11 12.88 -7.63
C GLY A 50 3.83 13.50 -6.45
N ARG A 51 3.12 13.98 -5.42
CA ARG A 51 3.71 14.56 -4.21
C ARG A 51 4.55 13.54 -3.43
N LEU A 52 4.03 12.33 -3.24
CA LEU A 52 4.71 11.21 -2.58
C LEU A 52 6.00 10.85 -3.31
N ALA A 53 5.91 10.56 -4.60
CA ALA A 53 7.04 10.09 -5.39
C ALA A 53 8.11 11.18 -5.54
N LYS A 54 7.70 12.44 -5.80
CA LYS A 54 8.62 13.58 -5.85
C LYS A 54 9.37 13.78 -4.54
N SER A 55 8.66 13.76 -3.42
CA SER A 55 9.25 13.92 -2.09
C SER A 55 10.23 12.79 -1.75
N THR A 56 9.95 11.56 -2.20
CA THR A 56 10.87 10.42 -2.06
C THR A 56 12.15 10.65 -2.86
N LEU A 57 12.03 11.10 -4.12
CA LEU A 57 13.18 11.41 -5.00
C LEU A 57 14.01 12.56 -4.45
N ASP A 58 13.38 13.67 -4.04
CA ASP A 58 14.04 14.85 -3.52
C ASP A 58 14.85 14.53 -2.23
N ALA A 59 14.42 13.52 -1.47
CA ALA A 59 15.13 13.01 -0.30
C ALA A 59 16.15 11.90 -0.62
N GLY A 60 16.44 11.62 -1.90
CA GLY A 60 17.41 10.62 -2.35
C GLY A 60 16.94 9.17 -2.25
N GLY A 61 15.63 8.93 -2.13
CA GLY A 61 15.05 7.58 -2.08
C GLY A 61 14.90 6.92 -3.44
N TYR A 62 14.64 5.62 -3.43
CA TYR A 62 14.40 4.82 -4.63
C TYR A 62 12.90 4.74 -4.94
N VAL A 63 12.52 5.03 -6.18
CA VAL A 63 11.11 5.06 -6.63
C VAL A 63 10.91 4.12 -7.81
N THR A 64 9.99 3.17 -7.64
CA THR A 64 9.49 2.29 -8.71
C THR A 64 8.03 2.65 -9.01
N GLY A 65 7.77 3.20 -10.18
CA GLY A 65 6.43 3.44 -10.70
C GLY A 65 5.95 2.30 -11.58
N ILE A 66 4.69 1.91 -11.44
CA ILE A 66 4.09 0.85 -12.27
C ILE A 66 2.81 1.40 -12.90
N ILE A 67 2.79 1.53 -14.23
CA ILE A 67 1.70 2.19 -14.94
C ILE A 67 1.27 1.39 -16.18
N PRO A 68 -0.03 1.14 -16.37
CA PRO A 68 -0.54 0.60 -17.63
C PRO A 68 -0.37 1.57 -18.79
N GLY A 69 0.00 1.06 -19.96
CA GLY A 69 0.24 1.89 -21.14
C GLY A 69 -0.90 2.85 -21.48
N PHE A 70 -2.16 2.44 -21.30
CA PHE A 70 -3.33 3.27 -21.58
C PHE A 70 -3.54 4.43 -20.57
N LEU A 71 -2.90 4.39 -19.38
CA LEU A 71 -2.99 5.46 -18.39
C LEU A 71 -1.89 6.52 -18.53
N ILE A 72 -0.83 6.26 -19.29
CA ILE A 72 0.32 7.18 -19.44
C ILE A 72 -0.12 8.60 -19.82
N ARG A 73 -1.08 8.73 -20.75
CA ARG A 73 -1.59 10.03 -21.17
C ARG A 73 -2.48 10.74 -20.16
N LYS A 74 -3.03 10.00 -19.19
CA LYS A 74 -3.97 10.52 -18.18
C LYS A 74 -3.29 10.87 -16.87
N GLU A 75 -2.29 10.09 -16.47
CA GLU A 75 -1.66 10.21 -15.16
C GLU A 75 -0.28 10.88 -15.22
N HIS A 76 0.19 11.26 -16.42
CA HIS A 76 1.46 11.98 -16.64
C HIS A 76 2.58 11.41 -15.75
N PRO A 77 3.21 10.28 -16.12
CA PRO A 77 4.19 9.61 -15.27
C PRO A 77 5.27 10.58 -14.78
N LEU A 78 5.68 10.39 -13.51
CA LEU A 78 6.71 11.21 -12.92
C LEU A 78 8.05 10.97 -13.63
N THR A 79 8.65 12.04 -14.14
CA THR A 79 10.02 12.01 -14.67
C THR A 79 11.03 11.93 -13.53
N GLY A 80 12.05 11.07 -13.69
CA GLY A 80 13.12 10.94 -12.69
C GLY A 80 12.98 9.76 -11.72
N ALA A 81 11.89 8.98 -11.79
CA ALA A 81 11.84 7.69 -11.10
C ALA A 81 12.98 6.78 -11.57
N GLN A 82 13.62 6.07 -10.65
CA GLN A 82 14.71 5.15 -11.00
C GLN A 82 14.21 3.97 -11.84
N GLU A 83 12.98 3.56 -11.65
CA GLU A 83 12.35 2.51 -12.45
C GLU A 83 10.90 2.91 -12.78
N MET A 84 10.54 2.90 -14.06
CA MET A 84 9.17 3.06 -14.53
C MET A 84 8.79 1.85 -15.37
N ILE A 85 7.94 1.01 -14.81
CA ILE A 85 7.49 -0.24 -15.44
C ILE A 85 6.17 0.03 -16.14
N VAL A 86 6.17 -0.10 -17.45
CA VAL A 86 4.95 -0.03 -18.24
C VAL A 86 4.40 -1.44 -18.40
N VAL A 87 3.15 -1.63 -18.05
CA VAL A 87 2.44 -2.92 -18.07
C VAL A 87 1.26 -2.87 -19.07
N GLU A 88 0.73 -4.03 -19.42
CA GLU A 88 -0.34 -4.12 -20.42
C GLU A 88 -1.71 -3.72 -19.83
N ASP A 89 -2.03 -4.22 -18.63
CA ASP A 89 -3.34 -4.03 -18.04
C ASP A 89 -3.29 -3.78 -16.51
N MET A 90 -4.48 -3.65 -15.90
CA MET A 90 -4.61 -3.40 -14.46
C MET A 90 -4.28 -4.63 -13.61
N HIS A 91 -4.43 -5.84 -14.14
CA HIS A 91 -4.09 -7.06 -13.39
C HIS A 91 -2.57 -7.20 -13.25
N GLU A 92 -1.86 -7.02 -14.37
CA GLU A 92 -0.40 -7.01 -14.38
C GLU A 92 0.16 -5.90 -13.49
N ARG A 93 -0.46 -4.69 -13.52
CA ARG A 93 -0.09 -3.58 -12.63
C ARG A 93 -0.14 -4.02 -11.17
N LYS A 94 -1.30 -4.50 -10.70
CA LYS A 94 -1.50 -4.88 -9.30
C LYS A 94 -0.61 -6.05 -8.88
N GLN A 95 -0.44 -7.04 -9.75
CA GLN A 95 0.46 -8.17 -9.50
C GLN A 95 1.92 -7.68 -9.38
N THR A 96 2.38 -6.82 -10.29
CA THR A 96 3.74 -6.28 -10.25
C THR A 96 3.98 -5.43 -9.00
N MET A 97 3.01 -4.58 -8.61
CA MET A 97 3.07 -3.82 -7.37
C MET A 97 3.14 -4.74 -6.15
N PHE A 98 2.35 -5.81 -6.15
CA PHE A 98 2.38 -6.81 -5.10
C PHE A 98 3.75 -7.51 -5.00
N ASP A 99 4.31 -7.98 -6.12
CA ASP A 99 5.56 -8.74 -6.14
C ASP A 99 6.77 -7.91 -5.68
N ARG A 100 6.75 -6.60 -5.98
CA ARG A 100 7.81 -5.65 -5.63
C ARG A 100 7.76 -5.17 -4.17
N ALA A 101 6.66 -5.33 -3.47
CA ALA A 101 6.43 -4.80 -2.13
C ALA A 101 6.71 -5.82 -1.02
N ASP A 102 7.24 -5.36 0.11
CA ASP A 102 7.32 -6.12 1.37
C ASP A 102 6.15 -5.76 2.31
N ALA A 103 5.55 -4.60 2.12
CA ALA A 103 4.40 -4.09 2.89
C ALA A 103 3.56 -3.12 2.05
N PHE A 104 2.33 -2.86 2.49
CA PHE A 104 1.37 -1.98 1.84
C PHE A 104 0.91 -0.86 2.76
N VAL A 105 0.77 0.34 2.20
CA VAL A 105 0.20 1.51 2.88
C VAL A 105 -0.89 2.11 2.00
N ALA A 106 -2.06 2.40 2.58
CA ALA A 106 -3.10 3.17 1.92
C ALA A 106 -3.19 4.56 2.54
N LEU A 107 -2.77 5.59 1.79
CA LEU A 107 -3.08 6.99 2.05
C LEU A 107 -4.50 7.32 1.53
N PRO A 108 -5.06 8.49 1.87
CA PRO A 108 -6.32 8.95 1.28
C PRO A 108 -6.32 8.87 -0.25
N GLY A 109 -7.47 8.49 -0.82
CA GLY A 109 -7.59 8.35 -2.27
C GLY A 109 -9.02 8.05 -2.73
N GLY A 110 -9.19 7.87 -4.03
CA GLY A 110 -10.48 7.57 -4.64
C GLY A 110 -10.81 6.07 -4.69
N VAL A 111 -11.75 5.72 -5.59
CA VAL A 111 -12.23 4.34 -5.77
C VAL A 111 -11.10 3.39 -6.19
N GLY A 112 -10.13 3.83 -7.00
CA GLY A 112 -8.98 3.01 -7.36
C GLY A 112 -8.12 2.65 -6.14
N THR A 113 -7.84 3.61 -5.27
CA THR A 113 -7.11 3.38 -4.01
C THR A 113 -7.87 2.42 -3.08
N LEU A 114 -9.21 2.58 -3.01
CA LEU A 114 -10.06 1.68 -2.25
C LEU A 114 -10.03 0.25 -2.81
N GLU A 115 -10.10 0.10 -4.12
CA GLU A 115 -10.07 -1.20 -4.82
C GLU A 115 -8.75 -1.93 -4.54
N GLU A 116 -7.61 -1.24 -4.72
CA GLU A 116 -6.28 -1.78 -4.42
C GLU A 116 -6.15 -2.20 -2.95
N LEU A 117 -6.63 -1.38 -2.02
CA LEU A 117 -6.61 -1.70 -0.59
C LEU A 117 -7.47 -2.92 -0.27
N VAL A 118 -8.71 -2.97 -0.74
CA VAL A 118 -9.65 -4.08 -0.46
C VAL A 118 -9.13 -5.38 -1.07
N GLU A 119 -8.50 -5.35 -2.22
CA GLU A 119 -7.86 -6.53 -2.81
C GLU A 119 -6.77 -7.09 -1.88
N GLN A 120 -5.87 -6.25 -1.34
CA GLN A 120 -4.84 -6.70 -0.42
C GLN A 120 -5.41 -7.24 0.88
N LEU A 121 -6.45 -6.59 1.43
CA LEU A 121 -7.17 -7.08 2.61
C LEU A 121 -7.79 -8.47 2.35
N THR A 122 -8.39 -8.65 1.20
CA THR A 122 -9.00 -9.92 0.78
C THR A 122 -7.95 -11.02 0.60
N TRP A 123 -6.83 -10.71 -0.06
CA TRP A 123 -5.76 -11.69 -0.26
C TRP A 123 -5.11 -12.10 1.08
N ALA A 124 -4.94 -11.17 2.00
CA ALA A 124 -4.45 -11.45 3.35
C ALA A 124 -5.45 -12.30 4.16
N GLN A 125 -6.75 -11.99 4.05
CA GLN A 125 -7.84 -12.77 4.67
C GLN A 125 -7.85 -14.22 4.16
N LEU A 126 -7.63 -14.42 2.87
CA LEU A 126 -7.54 -15.73 2.22
C LEU A 126 -6.19 -16.42 2.42
N ASN A 127 -5.31 -15.88 3.27
CA ASN A 127 -3.95 -16.38 3.54
C ASN A 127 -3.05 -16.50 2.30
N ARG A 128 -3.32 -15.75 1.23
CA ARG A 128 -2.44 -15.70 0.04
C ARG A 128 -1.12 -14.98 0.32
N HIS A 129 -1.11 -14.07 1.27
CA HIS A 129 0.11 -13.43 1.76
C HIS A 129 -0.03 -13.04 3.23
N ARG A 130 1.13 -12.67 3.81
CA ARG A 130 1.24 -12.16 5.18
C ARG A 130 1.96 -10.82 5.24
N LYS A 131 2.13 -10.12 4.10
CA LYS A 131 2.76 -8.81 4.05
C LYS A 131 1.96 -7.83 4.91
N PRO A 132 2.59 -6.98 5.74
CA PRO A 132 1.88 -5.98 6.54
C PRO A 132 1.05 -5.03 5.68
N ILE A 133 -0.18 -4.72 6.12
CA ILE A 133 -1.07 -3.75 5.49
C ILE A 133 -1.37 -2.67 6.51
N LEU A 134 -1.16 -1.40 6.17
CA LEU A 134 -1.43 -0.26 7.02
C LEU A 134 -2.32 0.75 6.30
N ILE A 135 -3.38 1.16 6.99
CA ILE A 135 -4.30 2.23 6.58
C ILE A 135 -3.87 3.50 7.30
N ALA A 136 -3.38 4.48 6.54
CA ALA A 136 -3.02 5.78 7.06
C ALA A 136 -4.27 6.68 7.12
N ASP A 137 -4.93 6.71 8.27
CA ASP A 137 -6.21 7.41 8.49
C ASP A 137 -6.00 8.90 8.75
N ILE A 138 -5.38 9.57 7.80
CA ILE A 138 -5.06 10.99 7.88
C ILE A 138 -6.34 11.83 7.96
N GLY A 139 -6.48 12.54 9.07
CA GLY A 139 -7.67 13.35 9.32
C GLY A 139 -8.98 12.58 9.43
N GLY A 140 -8.93 11.28 9.66
CA GLY A 140 -10.13 10.44 9.76
C GLY A 140 -10.73 10.06 8.40
N PHE A 141 -9.95 10.15 7.32
CA PHE A 141 -10.44 9.89 5.96
C PHE A 141 -11.00 8.47 5.79
N TRP A 142 -10.37 7.47 6.40
CA TRP A 142 -10.76 6.06 6.28
C TRP A 142 -11.77 5.60 7.32
N ARG A 143 -12.18 6.45 8.28
CA ARG A 143 -13.18 6.08 9.32
C ARG A 143 -14.46 5.49 8.75
N PRO A 144 -15.06 6.01 7.64
CA PRO A 144 -16.26 5.39 7.05
C PRO A 144 -16.01 3.95 6.56
N LEU A 145 -14.84 3.67 5.97
CA LEU A 145 -14.47 2.33 5.54
C LEU A 145 -14.28 1.39 6.74
N LEU A 146 -13.60 1.86 7.78
CA LEU A 146 -13.37 1.08 9.00
C LEU A 146 -14.70 0.75 9.70
N ALA A 147 -15.63 1.70 9.73
CA ALA A 147 -16.98 1.50 10.25
C ALA A 147 -17.76 0.47 9.40
N LEU A 148 -17.63 0.51 8.06
CA LEU A 148 -18.27 -0.46 7.18
C LEU A 148 -17.71 -1.88 7.40
N ILE A 149 -16.39 -2.03 7.56
CA ILE A 149 -15.76 -3.33 7.87
C ILE A 149 -16.27 -3.86 9.22
N ALA A 150 -16.36 -2.99 10.23
CA ALA A 150 -16.91 -3.38 11.54
C ALA A 150 -18.37 -3.81 11.44
N HIS A 151 -19.17 -3.12 10.65
CA HIS A 151 -20.57 -3.47 10.39
C HIS A 151 -20.69 -4.83 9.70
N MET A 152 -19.90 -5.10 8.66
CA MET A 152 -19.87 -6.42 8.00
C MET A 152 -19.54 -7.56 8.97
N ARG A 153 -18.68 -7.30 9.96
CA ARG A 153 -18.37 -8.28 11.00
C ARG A 153 -19.57 -8.51 11.94
N LEU A 154 -20.23 -7.44 12.38
CA LEU A 154 -21.43 -7.54 13.23
C LEU A 154 -22.56 -8.28 12.54
N GLU A 155 -22.73 -8.09 11.25
CA GLU A 155 -23.75 -8.78 10.44
C GLU A 155 -23.34 -10.24 10.04
N GLY A 156 -22.16 -10.71 10.50
CA GLY A 156 -21.71 -12.08 10.26
C GLY A 156 -21.13 -12.37 8.87
N PHE A 157 -20.91 -11.34 8.03
CA PHE A 157 -20.27 -11.52 6.72
C PHE A 157 -18.74 -11.69 6.82
N ILE A 158 -18.14 -11.27 7.92
CA ILE A 158 -16.74 -11.56 8.26
C ILE A 158 -16.77 -12.52 9.44
N ARG A 159 -16.44 -13.81 9.19
CA ARG A 159 -16.50 -14.88 10.18
C ARG A 159 -15.32 -14.79 11.14
N ASP A 160 -15.50 -15.32 12.36
CA ASP A 160 -14.42 -15.48 13.34
C ASP A 160 -13.28 -16.36 12.74
N GLY A 161 -12.05 -15.93 12.94
CA GLY A 161 -10.86 -16.56 12.35
C GLY A 161 -10.53 -16.12 10.92
N PHE A 162 -11.41 -15.34 10.27
CA PHE A 162 -11.21 -14.77 8.93
C PHE A 162 -11.14 -13.23 8.98
N GLU A 163 -10.73 -12.67 10.12
CA GLU A 163 -10.59 -11.22 10.24
C GLU A 163 -9.53 -10.67 9.31
N MET A 164 -9.82 -9.52 8.73
CA MET A 164 -8.84 -8.79 7.95
C MET A 164 -7.73 -8.28 8.87
N ARG A 165 -6.49 -8.55 8.48
CA ARG A 165 -5.30 -8.15 9.26
C ARG A 165 -4.73 -6.86 8.69
N TYR A 166 -5.03 -5.75 9.33
CA TYR A 166 -4.47 -4.45 9.01
C TYR A 166 -4.13 -3.66 10.26
N MET A 167 -3.34 -2.63 10.09
CA MET A 167 -3.03 -1.63 11.10
C MET A 167 -3.63 -0.29 10.68
N VAL A 168 -3.87 0.58 11.64
CA VAL A 168 -4.33 1.94 11.40
C VAL A 168 -3.37 2.90 12.07
N ALA A 169 -2.85 3.87 11.31
CA ALA A 169 -2.04 4.96 11.82
C ALA A 169 -2.75 6.28 11.51
N GLU A 170 -2.91 7.16 12.51
CA GLU A 170 -3.47 8.50 12.30
C GLU A 170 -2.39 9.53 11.92
N LYS A 171 -1.11 9.16 12.06
CA LYS A 171 0.05 10.01 11.77
C LYS A 171 1.06 9.27 10.91
N VAL A 172 1.75 10.00 10.06
CA VAL A 172 2.75 9.43 9.14
C VAL A 172 3.96 8.89 9.90
N GLU A 173 4.35 9.56 10.99
CA GLU A 173 5.50 9.16 11.83
C GLU A 173 5.36 7.75 12.41
N ASP A 174 4.13 7.23 12.57
CA ASP A 174 3.85 5.89 13.10
C ASP A 174 3.93 4.79 12.03
N VAL A 175 3.87 5.15 10.74
CA VAL A 175 3.72 4.19 9.63
C VAL A 175 4.88 3.19 9.60
N LEU A 176 6.11 3.64 9.44
CA LEU A 176 7.29 2.75 9.35
C LEU A 176 7.55 1.96 10.63
N PRO A 177 7.48 2.55 11.83
CA PRO A 177 7.59 1.79 13.08
C PRO A 177 6.57 0.65 13.19
N MET A 178 5.31 0.90 12.88
CA MET A 178 4.25 -0.12 12.94
C MET A 178 4.46 -1.24 11.92
N LEU A 179 4.86 -0.90 10.69
CA LEU A 179 5.16 -1.89 9.65
C LEU A 179 6.33 -2.79 10.08
N ARG A 180 7.43 -2.21 10.58
CA ARG A 180 8.62 -2.94 11.02
C ARG A 180 8.32 -3.85 12.19
N ALA A 181 7.64 -3.36 13.23
CA ALA A 181 7.25 -4.16 14.38
C ALA A 181 6.35 -5.35 14.00
N THR A 182 5.51 -5.19 12.97
CA THR A 182 4.66 -6.29 12.48
C THR A 182 5.47 -7.32 11.67
N ALA A 183 6.41 -6.87 10.85
CA ALA A 183 7.28 -7.76 10.09
C ALA A 183 8.19 -8.60 11.02
N GLU A 184 8.73 -8.01 12.07
CA GLU A 184 9.56 -8.70 13.08
C GLU A 184 8.77 -9.77 13.83
N ARG A 185 7.57 -9.46 14.31
CA ARG A 185 6.70 -10.43 15.00
C ARG A 185 6.38 -11.65 14.13
N ARG A 186 6.30 -11.48 12.81
CA ARG A 186 6.02 -12.56 11.86
C ARG A 186 7.23 -13.46 11.59
N SER A 187 8.44 -12.90 11.64
CA SER A 187 9.67 -13.69 11.46
C SER A 187 9.95 -14.62 12.64
N VAL A 188 9.34 -14.36 13.80
CA VAL A 188 9.52 -15.15 15.04
C VAL A 188 8.41 -16.22 15.22
N ALA A 189 7.24 -16.04 14.59
CA ALA A 189 6.16 -17.02 14.68
C ALA A 189 6.42 -18.22 13.75
N PRO A 190 6.39 -19.49 14.26
CA PRO A 190 6.54 -20.67 13.42
C PRO A 190 5.42 -20.71 12.35
N GLU A 191 5.75 -21.16 11.14
CA GLU A 191 4.75 -21.40 10.10
C GLU A 191 3.74 -22.45 10.61
N PRO A 192 2.42 -22.22 10.45
CA PRO A 192 1.46 -23.29 10.71
C PRO A 192 1.73 -24.41 9.69
N GLU A 193 2.06 -25.60 10.15
CA GLU A 193 2.12 -26.82 9.36
C GLU A 193 0.77 -27.01 8.66
N GLY A 194 0.73 -26.94 7.33
CA GLY A 194 -0.46 -27.32 6.57
C GLY A 194 -0.87 -26.42 5.41
N ALA A 195 0.04 -25.88 4.61
CA ALA A 195 -0.27 -25.46 3.24
C ALA A 195 0.26 -26.51 2.27
N GLY A 196 -0.44 -27.62 2.18
CA GLY A 196 -0.21 -28.64 1.15
C GLY A 196 -0.32 -28.01 -0.24
N SER A 197 0.74 -28.13 -1.01
CA SER A 197 0.78 -27.84 -2.44
C SER A 197 -0.43 -28.47 -3.14
N PRO A 198 -1.20 -27.75 -3.97
CA PRO A 198 -2.22 -28.39 -4.78
C PRO A 198 -1.53 -29.30 -5.79
N ARG A 199 -1.68 -30.62 -5.60
CA ARG A 199 -1.35 -31.60 -6.63
C ARG A 199 -2.25 -31.34 -7.84
N ASN A 200 -1.59 -31.23 -9.00
CA ASN A 200 -2.21 -31.25 -10.32
C ASN A 200 -3.29 -32.35 -10.41
N MET A 201 -4.51 -31.97 -10.77
CA MET A 201 -5.46 -32.76 -11.53
C MET A 201 -6.05 -31.87 -12.61
#